data_c4e3d5278d1bc240c989dcde583dfd55
#
_entry.id   c4e3d5278d1bc240c989dcde583dfd55
#
_cell.length_a   1.000
_cell.length_b   1.000
_cell.length_c   1.000
_cell.angle_alpha   90.00
_cell.angle_beta   90.00
_cell.angle_gamma   90.00
#
_symmetry.space_group_name_H-M   'P 1'
#
loop_
_entity.id
_entity.type
_entity.pdbx_description
1 polymer ?
#
loop_
_entity_poly.entity_id
_entity_poly.type
_entity_poly.pdbx_seq_one_letter_code
_entity_poly.pdbx_strand_id
1 'polypeptide(L)'
;MEFRKLTAEEIDCRISICNQWGVGLLLYKDARCDQNILDETVGPMNWQRHHSRDNANCIVSIWDKEKQQWIEKEDTGKESFTEAEKGLASDSFKRACFNWGIGRELYTAPDMFVLKKDLKHLEEVVVNGKKKWTSKDTFKVTEIEYVEDKIVFVRILNTKTENYIDFGQPAKEHAEQKKIEKSVISEVKLKALLARCEKEGVEPGKILTLYKVSSLADLTERQYANINANWEKIKG
;
A
#
# COMPACT_ATOMS: atom_id res chain seq x y z
N MET A 1 0.70 20.03 -11.51
CA MET A 1 -0.27 19.04 -12.06
C MET A 1 -0.38 17.90 -11.07
N GLU A 2 -1.57 17.55 -10.63
CA GLU A 2 -1.85 16.47 -9.68
C GLU A 2 -2.98 15.61 -10.23
N PHE A 3 -2.81 14.30 -10.20
CA PHE A 3 -3.81 13.33 -10.61
C PHE A 3 -4.59 12.87 -9.38
N ARG A 4 -5.91 12.69 -9.53
CA ARG A 4 -6.75 12.18 -8.43
C ARG A 4 -6.38 10.75 -8.04
N LYS A 5 -6.75 10.36 -6.85
CA LYS A 5 -6.67 8.98 -6.38
C LYS A 5 -7.70 8.10 -7.06
N LEU A 6 -7.43 6.80 -7.07
CA LEU A 6 -8.36 5.79 -7.54
C LEU A 6 -9.57 5.68 -6.60
N THR A 7 -10.73 5.42 -7.17
CA THR A 7 -11.93 5.04 -6.40
C THR A 7 -11.98 3.53 -6.18
N ALA A 8 -12.80 3.06 -5.24
CA ALA A 8 -12.98 1.63 -5.00
C ALA A 8 -13.46 0.88 -6.26
N GLU A 9 -14.25 1.54 -7.09
CA GLU A 9 -14.81 0.98 -8.33
C GLU A 9 -13.77 0.80 -9.45
N GLU A 10 -12.67 1.57 -9.39
CA GLU A 10 -11.56 1.53 -10.35
C GLU A 10 -10.46 0.52 -9.95
N ILE A 11 -10.59 -0.05 -8.75
CA ILE A 11 -9.62 -0.99 -8.20
C ILE A 11 -10.18 -2.40 -8.24
N ASP A 12 -9.52 -3.25 -8.99
CA ASP A 12 -9.77 -4.67 -9.03
C ASP A 12 -8.89 -5.41 -8.00
N CYS A 13 -9.31 -6.63 -7.65
CA CYS A 13 -8.61 -7.48 -6.71
C CYS A 13 -8.46 -8.90 -7.28
N ARG A 14 -7.27 -9.47 -7.16
CA ARG A 14 -7.00 -10.85 -7.57
C ARG A 14 -6.16 -11.61 -6.56
N ILE A 15 -6.30 -12.93 -6.58
CA ILE A 15 -5.41 -13.82 -5.82
C ILE A 15 -4.01 -13.76 -6.47
N SER A 16 -3.01 -13.45 -5.66
CA SER A 16 -1.58 -13.43 -6.05
C SER A 16 -0.81 -14.61 -5.47
N ILE A 17 -1.16 -15.04 -4.26
CA ILE A 17 -0.55 -16.17 -3.55
C ILE A 17 -1.66 -17.08 -3.04
N CYS A 18 -1.45 -18.40 -3.14
CA CYS A 18 -2.37 -19.37 -2.57
C CYS A 18 -1.56 -20.48 -1.87
N ASN A 19 -1.89 -20.76 -0.61
CA ASN A 19 -1.24 -21.81 0.18
C ASN A 19 -2.27 -22.48 1.11
N GLN A 20 -1.83 -23.44 1.92
CA GLN A 20 -2.70 -24.21 2.84
C GLN A 20 -3.42 -23.34 3.91
N TRP A 21 -2.93 -22.13 4.15
CA TRP A 21 -3.44 -21.23 5.19
C TRP A 21 -4.47 -20.24 4.64
N GLY A 22 -4.46 -19.99 3.32
CA GLY A 22 -5.32 -19.03 2.68
C GLY A 22 -4.78 -18.47 1.38
N VAL A 23 -5.24 -17.27 1.04
CA VAL A 23 -4.87 -16.57 -0.19
C VAL A 23 -4.39 -15.15 0.11
N GLY A 24 -3.29 -14.75 -0.53
CA GLY A 24 -2.85 -13.37 -0.57
C GLY A 24 -3.49 -12.67 -1.76
N LEU A 25 -3.98 -11.45 -1.53
CA LEU A 25 -4.64 -10.64 -2.53
C LEU A 25 -3.73 -9.52 -3.04
N LEU A 26 -3.95 -9.11 -4.28
CA LEU A 26 -3.26 -7.99 -4.91
C LEU A 26 -4.30 -7.07 -5.56
N LEU A 27 -4.22 -5.78 -5.25
CA LEU A 27 -4.99 -4.73 -5.91
C LEU A 27 -4.33 -4.36 -7.24
N TYR A 28 -5.16 -4.09 -8.24
CA TYR A 28 -4.70 -3.60 -9.54
C TYR A 28 -5.78 -2.74 -10.20
N LYS A 29 -5.42 -2.04 -11.26
CA LYS A 29 -6.34 -1.27 -12.09
C LYS A 29 -6.21 -1.69 -13.55
N ASP A 30 -7.23 -1.48 -14.35
CA ASP A 30 -7.12 -1.66 -15.78
C ASP A 30 -6.57 -0.39 -16.48
N ALA A 31 -6.14 -0.55 -17.75
CA ALA A 31 -5.55 0.54 -18.50
C ALA A 31 -6.56 1.65 -18.88
N ARG A 32 -7.86 1.36 -18.87
CA ARG A 32 -8.91 2.37 -19.14
C ARG A 32 -9.04 3.35 -17.99
N CYS A 33 -8.79 2.91 -16.78
CA CYS A 33 -8.72 3.78 -15.62
C CYS A 33 -7.64 4.86 -15.82
N ASP A 34 -6.45 4.47 -16.28
CA ASP A 34 -5.37 5.44 -16.58
C ASP A 34 -5.77 6.43 -17.68
N GLN A 35 -6.42 5.95 -18.74
CA GLN A 35 -6.90 6.80 -19.83
C GLN A 35 -7.91 7.83 -19.33
N ASN A 36 -8.91 7.39 -18.55
CA ASN A 36 -9.92 8.28 -17.98
C ASN A 36 -9.30 9.37 -17.11
N ILE A 37 -8.36 9.01 -16.23
CA ILE A 37 -7.67 9.95 -15.34
C ILE A 37 -6.82 10.96 -16.16
N LEU A 38 -6.15 10.52 -17.21
CA LEU A 38 -5.43 11.41 -18.13
C LEU A 38 -6.40 12.37 -18.84
N ASP A 39 -7.50 11.86 -19.40
CA ASP A 39 -8.51 12.66 -20.06
C ASP A 39 -9.14 13.70 -19.12
N GLU A 40 -9.48 13.30 -17.91
CA GLU A 40 -10.03 14.18 -16.87
C GLU A 40 -9.06 15.28 -16.45
N THR A 41 -7.76 14.95 -16.31
CA THR A 41 -6.79 15.87 -15.71
C THR A 41 -6.20 16.83 -16.72
N VAL A 42 -5.82 16.34 -17.89
CA VAL A 42 -5.12 17.14 -18.90
C VAL A 42 -5.93 17.39 -20.17
N GLY A 43 -6.99 16.61 -20.37
CA GLY A 43 -7.82 16.61 -21.58
C GLY A 43 -7.27 15.66 -22.66
N PRO A 44 -8.15 15.03 -23.45
CA PRO A 44 -7.78 13.95 -24.39
C PRO A 44 -6.83 14.40 -25.50
N MET A 45 -6.74 15.70 -25.79
CA MET A 45 -5.84 16.26 -26.83
C MET A 45 -4.46 16.65 -26.28
N ASN A 46 -4.26 16.58 -24.98
CA ASN A 46 -3.02 17.05 -24.33
C ASN A 46 -2.16 15.91 -23.80
N TRP A 47 -2.48 14.67 -24.12
CA TRP A 47 -1.64 13.52 -23.84
C TRP A 47 -1.61 12.56 -25.03
N GLN A 48 -0.55 11.78 -25.12
CA GLN A 48 -0.40 10.75 -26.13
C GLN A 48 0.44 9.60 -25.56
N ARG A 49 0.32 8.41 -26.18
CA ARG A 49 1.16 7.27 -25.87
C ARG A 49 1.80 6.71 -27.14
N HIS A 50 3.02 6.22 -26.98
CA HIS A 50 3.75 5.51 -28.02
C HIS A 50 4.33 4.23 -27.43
N HIS A 51 4.19 3.12 -28.16
CA HIS A 51 4.79 1.84 -27.79
C HIS A 51 6.01 1.56 -28.67
N SER A 52 7.05 0.97 -28.06
CA SER A 52 8.26 0.52 -28.73
C SER A 52 8.64 -0.88 -28.27
N ARG A 53 9.64 -1.51 -28.92
CA ARG A 53 10.13 -2.86 -28.56
C ARG A 53 9.00 -3.88 -28.49
N ASP A 54 8.21 -3.99 -29.54
CA ASP A 54 7.07 -4.92 -29.63
C ASP A 54 6.12 -4.80 -28.43
N ASN A 55 5.74 -3.57 -28.10
CA ASN A 55 4.87 -3.19 -26.97
C ASN A 55 5.49 -3.38 -25.56
N ALA A 56 6.73 -3.81 -25.47
CA ALA A 56 7.38 -3.96 -24.16
C ALA A 56 7.58 -2.63 -23.43
N ASN A 57 7.85 -1.56 -24.16
CA ASN A 57 7.98 -0.22 -23.60
C ASN A 57 6.80 0.65 -24.01
N CYS A 58 6.38 1.54 -23.10
CA CYS A 58 5.40 2.58 -23.37
C CYS A 58 5.93 3.93 -22.91
N ILE A 59 5.84 4.93 -23.79
CA ILE A 59 6.07 6.34 -23.47
C ILE A 59 4.69 6.98 -23.33
N VAL A 60 4.42 7.64 -22.23
CA VAL A 60 3.27 8.53 -22.03
C VAL A 60 3.78 9.96 -22.01
N SER A 61 3.30 10.76 -22.95
CA SER A 61 3.68 12.16 -23.10
C SER A 61 2.52 13.06 -22.74
N ILE A 62 2.78 14.15 -22.01
CA ILE A 62 1.82 15.18 -21.63
C ILE A 62 2.36 16.54 -22.10
N TRP A 63 1.47 17.36 -22.70
CA TRP A 63 1.82 18.69 -23.16
C TRP A 63 1.96 19.67 -21.97
N ASP A 64 3.14 20.23 -21.84
CA ASP A 64 3.42 21.31 -20.87
C ASP A 64 3.19 22.66 -21.53
N LYS A 65 2.12 23.36 -21.13
CA LYS A 65 1.73 24.66 -21.69
C LYS A 65 2.71 25.79 -21.36
N GLU A 66 3.38 25.70 -20.20
CA GLU A 66 4.35 26.73 -19.78
C GLU A 66 5.64 26.59 -20.57
N LYS A 67 6.13 25.36 -20.74
CA LYS A 67 7.37 25.07 -21.46
C LYS A 67 7.19 24.91 -22.95
N GLN A 68 5.95 24.87 -23.44
CA GLN A 68 5.58 24.67 -24.86
C GLN A 68 6.26 23.42 -25.47
N GLN A 69 6.24 22.32 -24.71
CA GLN A 69 6.85 21.06 -25.13
C GLN A 69 6.12 19.84 -24.56
N TRP A 70 6.29 18.70 -25.22
CA TRP A 70 5.90 17.41 -24.68
C TRP A 70 6.89 16.96 -23.60
N ILE A 71 6.37 16.60 -22.45
CA ILE A 71 7.15 15.93 -21.38
C ILE A 71 6.84 14.44 -21.47
N GLU A 72 7.86 13.63 -21.50
CA GLU A 72 7.76 12.19 -21.74
C GLU A 72 8.24 11.38 -20.53
N LYS A 73 7.52 10.31 -20.25
CA LYS A 73 7.93 9.31 -19.23
C LYS A 73 7.71 7.92 -19.79
N GLU A 74 8.76 7.10 -19.72
CA GLU A 74 8.78 5.74 -20.26
C GLU A 74 8.84 4.72 -19.15
N ASP A 75 8.22 3.56 -19.38
CA ASP A 75 8.42 2.36 -18.56
C ASP A 75 8.24 1.08 -19.38
N THR A 76 8.73 -0.03 -18.81
CA THR A 76 8.72 -1.36 -19.43
C THR A 76 7.70 -2.25 -18.75
N GLY A 77 6.85 -2.92 -19.53
CA GLY A 77 5.89 -3.90 -19.06
C GLY A 77 6.47 -5.31 -18.99
N LYS A 78 5.69 -6.20 -18.38
CA LYS A 78 5.94 -7.64 -18.36
C LYS A 78 4.82 -8.37 -19.08
N GLU A 79 5.17 -9.44 -19.78
CA GLU A 79 4.20 -10.32 -20.44
C GLU A 79 3.23 -10.96 -19.44
N SER A 80 1.97 -11.09 -19.83
CA SER A 80 0.99 -11.86 -19.09
C SER A 80 1.00 -13.33 -19.53
N PHE A 81 0.61 -14.22 -18.64
CA PHE A 81 0.58 -15.66 -18.95
C PHE A 81 -0.53 -16.09 -19.92
N THR A 82 -1.57 -15.26 -20.08
CA THR A 82 -2.78 -15.65 -20.84
C THR A 82 -2.92 -14.95 -22.19
N GLU A 83 -2.48 -13.72 -22.32
CA GLU A 83 -2.50 -12.90 -23.55
C GLU A 83 -1.21 -12.08 -23.60
N ALA A 84 -0.12 -12.70 -23.99
CA ALA A 84 1.23 -12.13 -23.85
C ALA A 84 1.34 -10.74 -24.48
N GLU A 85 1.01 -10.60 -25.77
CA GLU A 85 1.21 -9.34 -26.51
C GLU A 85 0.29 -8.21 -26.04
N LYS A 86 -1.01 -8.48 -25.90
CA LYS A 86 -1.99 -7.50 -25.42
C LYS A 86 -1.76 -7.14 -23.94
N GLY A 87 -1.38 -8.15 -23.14
CA GLY A 87 -1.01 -7.95 -21.75
C GLY A 87 0.21 -7.05 -21.60
N LEU A 88 1.22 -7.25 -22.45
CA LEU A 88 2.45 -6.47 -22.47
C LEU A 88 2.20 -4.98 -22.77
N ALA A 89 1.42 -4.67 -23.81
CA ALA A 89 1.04 -3.30 -24.16
C ALA A 89 0.26 -2.60 -23.03
N SER A 90 -0.68 -3.32 -22.41
CA SER A 90 -1.46 -2.78 -21.29
C SER A 90 -0.60 -2.57 -20.05
N ASP A 91 0.32 -3.48 -19.74
CA ASP A 91 1.18 -3.39 -18.57
C ASP A 91 2.21 -2.26 -18.73
N SER A 92 2.88 -2.16 -19.87
CA SER A 92 3.83 -1.07 -20.14
C SER A 92 3.18 0.31 -20.06
N PHE A 93 1.95 0.45 -20.55
CA PHE A 93 1.19 1.71 -20.44
C PHE A 93 0.86 2.05 -18.99
N LYS A 94 0.31 1.12 -18.22
CA LYS A 94 0.01 1.33 -16.78
C LYS A 94 1.25 1.73 -15.99
N ARG A 95 2.39 1.12 -16.27
CA ARG A 95 3.66 1.44 -15.63
C ARG A 95 4.18 2.83 -16.02
N ALA A 96 4.05 3.22 -17.29
CA ALA A 96 4.37 4.59 -17.72
C ALA A 96 3.48 5.62 -16.99
N CYS A 97 2.20 5.31 -16.77
CA CYS A 97 1.28 6.15 -15.99
C CYS A 97 1.68 6.25 -14.50
N PHE A 98 2.28 5.21 -13.91
CA PHE A 98 2.86 5.31 -12.56
C PHE A 98 3.96 6.35 -12.47
N ASN A 99 4.74 6.54 -13.53
CA ASN A 99 5.77 7.59 -13.57
C ASN A 99 5.17 9.00 -13.52
N TRP A 100 3.91 9.16 -13.94
CA TRP A 100 3.12 10.39 -13.79
C TRP A 100 2.43 10.52 -12.42
N GLY A 101 2.37 9.46 -11.65
CA GLY A 101 1.74 9.44 -10.32
C GLY A 101 0.39 8.72 -10.28
N ILE A 102 -0.14 8.28 -11.42
CA ILE A 102 -1.47 7.65 -11.49
C ILE A 102 -1.40 6.22 -10.93
N GLY A 103 -2.14 5.95 -9.87
CA GLY A 103 -2.28 4.63 -9.27
C GLY A 103 -1.09 4.17 -8.42
N ARG A 104 -0.14 5.05 -8.08
CA ARG A 104 1.00 4.72 -7.19
C ARG A 104 0.55 4.28 -5.82
N GLU A 105 -0.57 4.78 -5.34
CA GLU A 105 -1.17 4.44 -4.06
C GLU A 105 -1.44 2.94 -3.91
N LEU A 106 -1.66 2.19 -4.99
CA LEU A 106 -1.86 0.73 -4.94
C LEU A 106 -0.70 -0.02 -4.27
N TYR A 107 0.53 0.52 -4.36
CA TYR A 107 1.70 -0.04 -3.69
C TYR A 107 1.77 0.26 -2.19
N THR A 108 0.85 1.07 -1.67
CA THR A 108 0.77 1.43 -0.26
C THR A 108 -0.31 0.65 0.49
N ALA A 109 -1.06 -0.20 -0.23
CA ALA A 109 -2.11 -1.01 0.36
C ALA A 109 -1.58 -1.87 1.52
N PRO A 110 -2.38 -2.08 2.57
CA PRO A 110 -2.01 -2.99 3.64
C PRO A 110 -1.83 -4.42 3.11
N ASP A 111 -1.10 -5.25 3.84
CA ASP A 111 -1.00 -6.67 3.53
C ASP A 111 -2.38 -7.33 3.61
N MET A 112 -2.81 -7.94 2.50
CA MET A 112 -4.13 -8.51 2.37
C MET A 112 -4.05 -10.03 2.26
N PHE A 113 -4.24 -10.72 3.38
CA PHE A 113 -4.27 -12.18 3.43
C PHE A 113 -5.60 -12.67 4.00
N VAL A 114 -6.35 -13.42 3.18
CA VAL A 114 -7.63 -14.03 3.56
C VAL A 114 -7.35 -15.43 4.08
N LEU A 115 -7.76 -15.68 5.32
CA LEU A 115 -7.56 -16.97 5.98
C LEU A 115 -8.48 -18.05 5.39
N LYS A 116 -8.06 -19.30 5.45
CA LYS A 116 -8.82 -20.46 4.97
C LYS A 116 -10.27 -20.51 5.47
N LYS A 117 -10.53 -20.10 6.72
CA LYS A 117 -11.87 -20.09 7.33
C LYS A 117 -12.84 -19.11 6.64
N ASP A 118 -12.32 -18.08 5.97
CA ASP A 118 -13.08 -17.02 5.31
C ASP A 118 -13.21 -17.27 3.78
N LEU A 119 -12.73 -18.42 3.31
CA LEU A 119 -12.80 -18.89 1.93
C LEU A 119 -13.86 -19.97 1.79
N LYS A 120 -14.56 -19.98 0.65
CA LYS A 120 -15.48 -21.06 0.27
C LYS A 120 -14.74 -22.23 -0.36
N HIS A 121 -13.71 -21.94 -1.15
CA HIS A 121 -12.95 -22.92 -1.93
C HIS A 121 -11.46 -22.73 -1.68
N LEU A 122 -10.84 -23.72 -1.08
CA LEU A 122 -9.38 -23.83 -0.96
C LEU A 122 -8.99 -25.30 -1.04
N GLU A 123 -8.35 -25.69 -2.11
CA GLU A 123 -8.00 -27.10 -2.39
C GLU A 123 -6.56 -27.26 -2.87
N GLU A 124 -5.97 -28.40 -2.56
CA GLU A 124 -4.68 -28.80 -3.13
C GLU A 124 -4.93 -29.57 -4.43
N VAL A 125 -4.35 -29.10 -5.52
CA VAL A 125 -4.43 -29.74 -6.84
C VAL A 125 -3.05 -30.16 -7.31
N VAL A 126 -3.00 -31.17 -8.20
CA VAL A 126 -1.74 -31.57 -8.84
C VAL A 126 -1.72 -31.01 -10.26
N VAL A 127 -0.74 -30.13 -10.54
CA VAL A 127 -0.53 -29.53 -11.86
C VAL A 127 0.89 -29.88 -12.31
N ASN A 128 1.00 -30.56 -13.44
CA ASN A 128 2.30 -31.02 -13.98
C ASN A 128 3.14 -31.80 -12.95
N GLY A 129 2.48 -32.68 -12.17
CA GLY A 129 3.12 -33.52 -11.16
C GLY A 129 3.52 -32.77 -9.85
N LYS A 130 3.25 -31.49 -9.76
CA LYS A 130 3.54 -30.68 -8.55
C LYS A 130 2.24 -30.32 -7.83
N LYS A 131 2.27 -30.47 -6.51
CA LYS A 131 1.17 -30.03 -5.64
C LYS A 131 1.13 -28.50 -5.57
N LYS A 132 -0.04 -27.93 -5.77
CA LYS A 132 -0.29 -26.50 -5.74
C LYS A 132 -1.64 -26.23 -5.07
N TRP A 133 -1.70 -25.26 -4.17
CA TRP A 133 -2.96 -24.76 -3.62
C TRP A 133 -3.63 -23.81 -4.60
N THR A 134 -4.95 -23.91 -4.68
CA THR A 134 -5.78 -23.04 -5.53
C THR A 134 -7.10 -22.69 -4.83
N SER A 135 -7.67 -21.56 -5.22
CA SER A 135 -8.99 -21.12 -4.80
C SER A 135 -9.78 -20.60 -6.00
N LYS A 136 -11.09 -20.83 -5.98
CA LYS A 136 -12.05 -20.31 -6.95
C LYS A 136 -12.85 -19.12 -6.40
N ASP A 137 -12.47 -18.64 -5.22
CA ASP A 137 -13.08 -17.45 -4.64
C ASP A 137 -12.70 -16.22 -5.46
N THR A 138 -13.64 -15.31 -5.59
CA THR A 138 -13.49 -14.05 -6.30
C THR A 138 -13.78 -12.90 -5.37
N PHE A 139 -13.05 -11.79 -5.55
CA PHE A 139 -13.04 -10.69 -4.61
C PHE A 139 -13.34 -9.38 -5.33
N LYS A 140 -14.10 -8.50 -4.67
CA LYS A 140 -14.41 -7.16 -5.17
C LYS A 140 -14.08 -6.13 -4.10
N VAL A 141 -13.35 -5.09 -4.47
CA VAL A 141 -13.15 -3.93 -3.59
C VAL A 141 -14.46 -3.17 -3.48
N THR A 142 -14.91 -2.89 -2.27
CA THR A 142 -16.17 -2.18 -2.00
C THR A 142 -15.96 -0.84 -1.31
N GLU A 143 -14.85 -0.70 -0.58
CA GLU A 143 -14.51 0.54 0.11
C GLU A 143 -13.01 0.68 0.18
N ILE A 144 -12.53 1.92 0.09
CA ILE A 144 -11.12 2.26 0.22
C ILE A 144 -11.00 3.62 0.90
N GLU A 145 -10.05 3.72 1.84
CA GLU A 145 -9.77 5.00 2.49
C GLU A 145 -8.30 5.36 2.40
N TYR A 146 -8.06 6.65 2.27
CA TYR A 146 -6.75 7.23 2.10
C TYR A 146 -6.40 8.16 3.28
N VAL A 147 -5.14 8.14 3.68
CA VAL A 147 -4.53 9.18 4.51
C VAL A 147 -3.31 9.69 3.76
N GLU A 148 -3.33 10.98 3.41
CA GLU A 148 -2.36 11.55 2.48
C GLU A 148 -2.40 10.77 1.14
N ASP A 149 -1.27 10.19 0.71
CA ASP A 149 -1.15 9.43 -0.53
C ASP A 149 -1.17 7.91 -0.32
N LYS A 150 -1.58 7.44 0.87
CA LYS A 150 -1.51 6.02 1.22
C LYS A 150 -2.90 5.44 1.44
N ILE A 151 -3.10 4.25 0.90
CA ILE A 151 -4.23 3.40 1.25
C ILE A 151 -4.04 2.93 2.70
N VAL A 152 -4.96 3.29 3.59
CA VAL A 152 -4.92 2.88 4.99
C VAL A 152 -5.97 1.85 5.35
N PHE A 153 -7.04 1.77 4.56
CA PHE A 153 -8.13 0.82 4.76
C PHE A 153 -8.67 0.34 3.41
N VAL A 154 -8.96 -0.96 3.34
CA VAL A 154 -9.61 -1.62 2.19
C VAL A 154 -10.64 -2.60 2.72
N ARG A 155 -11.90 -2.49 2.26
CA ARG A 155 -12.94 -3.49 2.45
C ARG A 155 -13.18 -4.26 1.18
N ILE A 156 -13.15 -5.57 1.29
CA ILE A 156 -13.31 -6.49 0.16
C ILE A 156 -14.49 -7.41 0.42
N LEU A 157 -15.34 -7.58 -0.58
CA LEU A 157 -16.37 -8.59 -0.61
C LEU A 157 -15.83 -9.88 -1.25
N ASN A 158 -15.83 -10.99 -0.52
CA ASN A 158 -15.71 -12.32 -1.11
C ASN A 158 -17.05 -12.69 -1.74
N THR A 159 -17.11 -12.69 -3.07
CA THR A 159 -18.39 -12.89 -3.79
C THR A 159 -18.92 -14.33 -3.73
N LYS A 160 -18.15 -15.28 -3.20
CA LYS A 160 -18.57 -16.69 -3.03
C LYS A 160 -19.14 -16.99 -1.65
N THR A 161 -18.68 -16.28 -0.63
CA THR A 161 -19.20 -16.41 0.75
C THR A 161 -20.16 -15.28 1.10
N GLU A 162 -20.19 -14.20 0.30
CA GLU A 162 -20.93 -12.95 0.56
C GLU A 162 -20.47 -12.22 1.83
N ASN A 163 -19.28 -12.55 2.32
CA ASN A 163 -18.71 -11.93 3.50
C ASN A 163 -17.79 -10.76 3.12
N TYR A 164 -17.84 -9.71 3.94
CA TYR A 164 -16.90 -8.60 3.88
C TYR A 164 -15.66 -8.89 4.73
N ILE A 165 -14.50 -8.49 4.24
CA ILE A 165 -13.22 -8.65 4.92
C ILE A 165 -12.51 -7.30 4.87
N ASP A 166 -12.08 -6.83 6.03
CA ASP A 166 -11.43 -5.53 6.21
C ASP A 166 -9.92 -5.71 6.36
N PHE A 167 -9.15 -4.83 5.73
CA PHE A 167 -7.70 -4.77 5.82
C PHE A 167 -7.24 -3.35 6.15
N GLY A 168 -6.27 -3.23 7.06
CA GLY A 168 -5.79 -1.94 7.55
C GLY A 168 -6.70 -1.36 8.63
N GLN A 169 -6.65 -0.05 8.80
CA GLN A 169 -7.44 0.69 9.80
C GLN A 169 -8.15 1.87 9.13
N PRO A 170 -9.45 2.10 9.42
CA PRO A 170 -10.17 3.27 8.94
C PRO A 170 -9.43 4.58 9.21
N ALA A 171 -9.54 5.53 8.29
CA ALA A 171 -8.79 6.79 8.36
C ALA A 171 -9.03 7.58 9.68
N LYS A 172 -10.22 7.47 10.26
CA LYS A 172 -10.54 8.08 11.57
C LYS A 172 -9.70 7.46 12.68
N GLU A 173 -9.66 6.13 12.76
CA GLU A 173 -8.88 5.40 13.76
C GLU A 173 -7.38 5.65 13.58
N HIS A 174 -6.92 5.67 12.32
CA HIS A 174 -5.55 5.99 11.97
C HIS A 174 -5.17 7.41 12.40
N ALA A 175 -6.08 8.39 12.27
CA ALA A 175 -5.86 9.77 12.72
C ALA A 175 -5.82 9.87 14.25
N GLU A 176 -6.68 9.14 14.95
CA GLU A 176 -6.68 9.08 16.41
C GLU A 176 -5.40 8.43 16.94
N GLN A 177 -4.98 7.33 16.34
CA GLN A 177 -3.74 6.65 16.71
C GLN A 177 -2.51 7.52 16.48
N LYS A 178 -2.44 8.26 15.34
CA LYS A 178 -1.38 9.26 15.11
C LYS A 178 -1.39 10.38 16.14
N LYS A 179 -2.56 10.81 16.63
CA LYS A 179 -2.66 11.82 17.70
C LYS A 179 -2.11 11.26 19.02
N ILE A 180 -2.49 10.04 19.38
CA ILE A 180 -2.00 9.35 20.58
C ILE A 180 -0.48 9.16 20.51
N GLU A 181 0.04 8.67 19.40
CA GLU A 181 1.49 8.47 19.21
C GLU A 181 2.32 9.74 19.34
N LYS A 182 1.76 10.90 18.96
CA LYS A 182 2.40 12.22 19.06
C LYS A 182 2.18 12.89 20.41
N SER A 183 1.23 12.41 21.23
CA SER A 183 1.01 12.97 22.56
C SER A 183 2.19 12.65 23.47
N VAL A 184 2.48 13.53 24.41
CA VAL A 184 3.50 13.29 25.44
C VAL A 184 3.01 12.19 26.40
N ILE A 185 3.95 11.47 26.97
CA ILE A 185 3.64 10.37 27.92
C ILE A 185 2.94 10.92 29.18
N SER A 186 2.09 10.07 29.76
CA SER A 186 1.45 10.41 31.04
C SER A 186 2.45 10.40 32.19
N GLU A 187 2.11 11.11 33.27
CA GLU A 187 2.93 11.10 34.51
C GLU A 187 3.17 9.68 35.06
N VAL A 188 2.21 8.78 34.90
CA VAL A 188 2.34 7.39 35.32
C VAL A 188 3.44 6.69 34.54
N LYS A 189 3.49 6.87 33.21
CA LYS A 189 4.53 6.30 32.36
C LYS A 189 5.90 6.94 32.62
N LEU A 190 5.93 8.24 32.87
CA LEU A 190 7.14 8.94 33.26
C LEU A 190 7.72 8.37 34.57
N LYS A 191 6.89 8.20 35.60
CA LYS A 191 7.31 7.58 36.87
C LYS A 191 7.78 6.14 36.70
N ALA A 192 7.09 5.36 35.89
CA ALA A 192 7.48 3.98 35.57
C ALA A 192 8.85 3.92 34.85
N LEU A 193 9.09 4.83 33.91
CA LEU A 193 10.38 4.92 33.19
C LEU A 193 11.52 5.31 34.15
N LEU A 194 11.32 6.32 34.99
CA LEU A 194 12.31 6.74 35.98
C LEU A 194 12.65 5.61 36.96
N ALA A 195 11.63 4.92 37.51
CA ALA A 195 11.83 3.80 38.40
C ALA A 195 12.59 2.64 37.75
N ARG A 196 12.34 2.40 36.43
CA ARG A 196 13.07 1.41 35.66
C ARG A 196 14.52 1.81 35.43
N CYS A 197 14.78 3.08 35.12
CA CYS A 197 16.13 3.62 34.98
C CYS A 197 16.93 3.43 36.26
N GLU A 198 16.36 3.78 37.43
CA GLU A 198 16.98 3.62 38.75
C GLU A 198 17.26 2.14 39.08
N LYS A 199 16.26 1.28 38.90
CA LYS A 199 16.37 -0.16 39.19
C LYS A 199 17.42 -0.85 38.34
N GLU A 200 17.58 -0.46 37.10
CA GLU A 200 18.46 -1.14 36.15
C GLU A 200 19.75 -0.35 35.83
N GLY A 201 20.00 0.76 36.55
CA GLY A 201 21.25 1.53 36.48
C GLY A 201 21.42 2.28 35.15
N VAL A 202 20.33 2.63 34.48
CA VAL A 202 20.37 3.41 33.22
C VAL A 202 20.27 4.88 33.52
N GLU A 203 21.26 5.67 33.10
CA GLU A 203 21.20 7.14 33.26
C GLU A 203 20.13 7.76 32.36
N PRO A 204 19.16 8.52 32.90
CA PRO A 204 18.14 9.22 32.10
C PRO A 204 18.72 10.07 30.96
N GLY A 205 19.87 10.68 31.17
CA GLY A 205 20.57 11.48 30.14
C GLY A 205 20.88 10.71 28.85
N LYS A 206 21.10 9.39 28.93
CA LYS A 206 21.29 8.53 27.75
C LYS A 206 20.04 8.51 26.85
N ILE A 207 18.84 8.44 27.49
CA ILE A 207 17.57 8.47 26.79
C ILE A 207 17.30 9.86 26.18
N LEU A 208 17.57 10.92 26.95
CA LEU A 208 17.42 12.30 26.46
C LEU A 208 18.24 12.56 25.19
N THR A 209 19.50 12.12 25.20
CA THR A 209 20.41 12.25 24.06
C THR A 209 19.92 11.45 22.85
N LEU A 210 19.52 10.19 23.09
CA LEU A 210 19.08 9.27 22.03
C LEU A 210 17.82 9.75 21.31
N TYR A 211 16.86 10.30 22.06
CA TYR A 211 15.57 10.75 21.52
C TYR A 211 15.52 12.26 21.29
N LYS A 212 16.59 12.98 21.56
CA LYS A 212 16.75 14.43 21.34
C LYS A 212 15.63 15.23 22.03
N VAL A 213 15.33 14.91 23.27
CA VAL A 213 14.35 15.63 24.10
C VAL A 213 15.03 16.32 25.27
N SER A 214 14.44 17.41 25.74
CA SER A 214 15.00 18.20 26.87
C SER A 214 14.65 17.59 28.22
N SER A 215 13.53 16.86 28.32
CA SER A 215 13.06 16.17 29.50
C SER A 215 12.44 14.83 29.14
N LEU A 216 12.47 13.86 30.03
CA LEU A 216 11.74 12.61 29.84
C LEU A 216 10.22 12.83 29.78
N ALA A 217 9.70 13.92 30.35
CA ALA A 217 8.30 14.30 30.24
C ALA A 217 7.92 14.73 28.81
N ASP A 218 8.88 15.14 27.99
CA ASP A 218 8.66 15.54 26.58
C ASP A 218 8.64 14.34 25.63
N LEU A 219 8.90 13.14 26.12
CA LEU A 219 8.82 11.92 25.30
C LEU A 219 7.38 11.71 24.79
N THR A 220 7.26 11.39 23.52
CA THR A 220 5.98 10.99 22.94
C THR A 220 5.64 9.54 23.27
N GLU A 221 4.37 9.18 23.22
CA GLU A 221 3.90 7.81 23.40
C GLU A 221 4.63 6.82 22.48
N ARG A 222 4.89 7.21 21.25
CA ARG A 222 5.67 6.41 20.28
C ARG A 222 7.12 6.22 20.72
N GLN A 223 7.76 7.28 21.20
CA GLN A 223 9.15 7.19 21.71
C GLN A 223 9.21 6.29 22.96
N TYR A 224 8.24 6.40 23.86
CA TYR A 224 8.15 5.56 25.04
C TYR A 224 7.96 4.07 24.68
N ALA A 225 7.09 3.76 23.73
CA ALA A 225 6.93 2.40 23.22
C ALA A 225 8.23 1.86 22.59
N ASN A 226 8.94 2.69 21.83
CA ASN A 226 10.22 2.34 21.22
C ASN A 226 11.32 2.09 22.28
N ILE A 227 11.37 2.92 23.34
CA ILE A 227 12.28 2.71 24.48
C ILE A 227 12.03 1.34 25.12
N ASN A 228 10.77 1.00 25.37
CA ASN A 228 10.43 -0.30 25.98
C ASN A 228 10.80 -1.48 25.06
N ALA A 229 10.56 -1.38 23.77
CA ALA A 229 10.88 -2.43 22.81
C ALA A 229 12.40 -2.64 22.61
N ASN A 230 13.20 -1.59 22.81
CA ASN A 230 14.65 -1.62 22.61
C ASN A 230 15.45 -1.46 23.92
N TRP A 231 14.83 -1.72 25.06
CA TRP A 231 15.43 -1.43 26.37
C TRP A 231 16.81 -2.07 26.57
N GLU A 232 16.98 -3.32 26.21
CA GLU A 232 18.27 -4.04 26.36
C GLU A 232 19.40 -3.37 25.56
N LYS A 233 19.09 -2.76 24.42
CA LYS A 233 20.07 -1.99 23.63
C LYS A 233 20.41 -0.64 24.26
N ILE A 234 19.47 -0.07 25.00
CA ILE A 234 19.68 1.22 25.69
C ILE A 234 20.48 1.00 26.98
N LYS A 235 20.28 -0.12 27.64
CA LYS A 235 20.96 -0.50 28.89
C LYS A 235 22.44 -0.79 28.64
N GLY A 236 22.81 -1.52 27.57
CA GLY A 236 24.18 -1.87 27.22
C GLY A 236 24.89 -0.73 26.51
#